data_c6d5ab315c3d1a02932bf89f2f54a700
#
_entry.id   c6d5ab315c3d1a02932bf89f2f54a700
#
_cell.length_a   1.000
_cell.length_b   1.000
_cell.length_c   1.000
_cell.angle_alpha   90.00
_cell.angle_beta   90.00
_cell.angle_gamma   90.00
#
_symmetry.space_group_name_H-M   'P 1'
#
loop_
_entity.id
_entity.type
_entity.pdbx_description
1 polymer ?
#
loop_
_entity_poly.entity_id
_entity_poly.type
_entity_poly.pdbx_seq_one_letter_code
_entity_poly.pdbx_strand_id
1 'polypeptide(L)'
;GVCVDIEPHCDLWFLQEDILLGKNIFELLPEYTRERVMPIFQIVLEEQRSISKNFKLVLKGETFYFKCLMFPYDGMVLCQYRDITQRSNVKRQLEQANLTLRAIQKVAQIGQWTYNTKQNIFHYLGYTGVLCEENVQNLAIEKYVELIVEEDRQSFMEWCRVNEKELNMESISYRVRLNGEIFYMRIQTYLREQRSDGSFNIEGYIQNITDIQHRRNDINTLTHAINNAKESIFAAKPD
;
A
#
# COMPACT_ATOMS: atom_id res chain seq x y z
N GLY A 1 -26.57 13.77 30.79
CA GLY A 1 -25.56 14.16 31.74
C GLY A 1 -25.25 15.64 31.69
N VAL A 2 -25.44 16.30 32.85
CA VAL A 2 -25.08 17.69 32.99
C VAL A 2 -23.59 17.80 33.29
N CYS A 3 -22.86 18.70 32.59
CA CYS A 3 -21.48 18.99 32.89
C CYS A 3 -21.38 19.81 34.18
N VAL A 4 -20.71 19.24 35.20
CA VAL A 4 -20.60 19.89 36.53
C VAL A 4 -19.24 20.54 36.74
N ASP A 5 -18.23 20.12 36.00
CA ASP A 5 -16.88 20.66 36.07
C ASP A 5 -16.12 20.35 34.77
N ILE A 6 -15.18 21.21 34.39
CA ILE A 6 -14.34 21.04 33.21
C ILE A 6 -12.98 21.71 33.39
N GLU A 7 -11.91 20.94 33.10
CA GLU A 7 -10.56 21.49 32.93
C GLU A 7 -10.19 21.49 31.45
N PRO A 8 -10.27 22.63 30.74
CA PRO A 8 -9.93 22.68 29.32
C PRO A 8 -8.41 22.63 29.11
N HIS A 9 -7.94 21.56 28.52
CA HIS A 9 -6.53 21.40 28.10
C HIS A 9 -6.35 21.41 26.56
N CYS A 10 -7.39 21.88 25.83
CA CYS A 10 -7.33 21.96 24.38
C CYS A 10 -8.03 23.24 23.88
N ASP A 11 -7.49 23.85 22.82
CA ASP A 11 -8.00 25.06 22.18
C ASP A 11 -9.27 24.83 21.34
N LEU A 12 -9.97 23.72 21.55
CA LEU A 12 -11.17 23.41 20.78
C LEU A 12 -12.36 24.21 21.31
N TRP A 13 -12.85 25.10 20.48
CA TRP A 13 -13.90 26.06 20.82
C TRP A 13 -15.18 25.44 21.43
N PHE A 14 -15.50 24.20 21.08
CA PHE A 14 -16.70 23.52 21.59
C PHE A 14 -16.47 22.73 22.90
N LEU A 15 -15.24 22.68 23.41
CA LEU A 15 -14.88 22.10 24.72
C LEU A 15 -14.53 23.21 25.75
N GLN A 16 -14.97 24.44 25.50
CA GLN A 16 -14.74 25.54 26.43
C GLN A 16 -15.77 25.52 27.56
N GLU A 17 -15.37 26.06 28.71
CA GLU A 17 -16.14 26.03 29.94
C GLU A 17 -17.51 26.71 29.77
N ASP A 18 -17.57 27.89 29.15
CA ASP A 18 -18.79 28.66 28.88
C ASP A 18 -19.80 27.93 27.98
N ILE A 19 -19.34 26.96 27.19
CA ILE A 19 -20.17 26.16 26.29
C ILE A 19 -20.74 24.95 26.99
N LEU A 20 -19.98 24.29 27.88
CA LEU A 20 -20.31 22.97 28.43
C LEU A 20 -20.82 23.02 29.87
N LEU A 21 -20.27 23.89 30.71
CA LEU A 21 -20.58 23.92 32.14
C LEU A 21 -22.08 24.20 32.39
N GLY A 22 -22.68 23.37 33.24
CA GLY A 22 -24.10 23.44 33.58
C GLY A 22 -25.08 22.99 32.51
N LYS A 23 -24.58 22.59 31.31
CA LYS A 23 -25.41 22.11 30.21
C LYS A 23 -25.42 20.61 30.10
N ASN A 24 -26.51 20.08 29.51
CA ASN A 24 -26.58 18.67 29.21
C ASN A 24 -25.73 18.36 27.94
N ILE A 25 -24.60 17.70 28.12
CA ILE A 25 -23.65 17.38 27.03
C ILE A 25 -24.31 16.59 25.91
N PHE A 26 -25.32 15.76 26.20
CA PHE A 26 -26.00 14.97 25.15
C PHE A 26 -26.87 15.84 24.23
N GLU A 27 -27.35 16.98 24.71
CA GLU A 27 -28.11 17.93 23.88
C GLU A 27 -27.21 18.73 22.94
N LEU A 28 -25.94 18.91 23.32
CA LEU A 28 -24.95 19.62 22.51
C LEU A 28 -24.33 18.72 21.41
N LEU A 29 -24.41 17.41 21.58
CA LEU A 29 -23.86 16.47 20.62
C LEU A 29 -24.79 16.27 19.43
N PRO A 30 -24.27 16.18 18.19
CA PRO A 30 -25.04 15.72 17.04
C PRO A 30 -25.70 14.35 17.33
N GLU A 31 -26.92 14.13 16.82
CA GLU A 31 -27.74 12.94 17.07
C GLU A 31 -26.95 11.64 16.88
N TYR A 32 -26.24 11.52 15.77
CA TYR A 32 -25.38 10.37 15.48
C TYR A 32 -24.31 10.09 16.57
N THR A 33 -23.73 11.14 17.14
CA THR A 33 -22.71 11.00 18.20
C THR A 33 -23.39 10.66 19.54
N ARG A 34 -24.51 11.31 19.82
CA ARG A 34 -25.31 11.09 21.03
C ARG A 34 -25.75 9.63 21.17
N GLU A 35 -26.32 9.04 20.13
CA GLU A 35 -26.76 7.64 20.11
C GLU A 35 -25.62 6.65 20.43
N ARG A 36 -24.40 7.00 20.12
CA ARG A 36 -23.23 6.16 20.38
C ARG A 36 -22.60 6.41 21.74
N VAL A 37 -22.71 7.60 22.27
CA VAL A 37 -22.08 7.97 23.57
C VAL A 37 -22.97 7.62 24.74
N MET A 38 -24.29 7.84 24.65
CA MET A 38 -25.22 7.58 25.75
C MET A 38 -25.17 6.14 26.30
N PRO A 39 -25.21 5.09 25.48
CA PRO A 39 -25.13 3.71 25.99
C PRO A 39 -23.81 3.44 26.70
N ILE A 40 -22.70 4.00 26.22
CA ILE A 40 -21.38 3.82 26.84
C ILE A 40 -21.35 4.50 28.20
N PHE A 41 -21.93 5.68 28.31
CA PHE A 41 -22.02 6.43 29.55
C PHE A 41 -22.83 5.65 30.62
N GLN A 42 -23.95 5.04 30.21
CA GLN A 42 -24.75 4.17 31.09
C GLN A 42 -23.96 2.96 31.55
N ILE A 43 -23.28 2.26 30.66
CA ILE A 43 -22.44 1.10 31.00
C ILE A 43 -21.35 1.49 32.02
N VAL A 44 -20.71 2.65 31.86
CA VAL A 44 -19.69 3.13 32.81
C VAL A 44 -20.28 3.32 34.20
N LEU A 45 -21.49 3.89 34.29
CA LEU A 45 -22.17 4.10 35.59
C LEU A 45 -22.66 2.80 36.20
N GLU A 46 -23.28 1.92 35.45
CA GLU A 46 -23.88 0.69 35.92
C GLU A 46 -22.84 -0.37 36.27
N GLU A 47 -21.86 -0.58 35.38
CA GLU A 47 -20.84 -1.63 35.56
C GLU A 47 -19.61 -1.14 36.34
N GLN A 48 -19.54 0.14 36.71
CA GLN A 48 -18.41 0.74 37.46
C GLN A 48 -17.04 0.42 36.84
N ARG A 49 -16.97 0.40 35.49
CA ARG A 49 -15.72 0.12 34.75
C ARG A 49 -15.38 1.24 33.78
N SER A 50 -14.09 1.43 33.57
CA SER A 50 -13.58 2.42 32.58
C SER A 50 -13.71 1.90 31.16
N ILE A 51 -14.08 2.79 30.25
CA ILE A 51 -14.22 2.51 28.81
C ILE A 51 -13.43 3.55 28.00
N SER A 52 -12.61 3.08 27.08
CA SER A 52 -11.92 3.93 26.11
C SER A 52 -12.51 3.73 24.71
N LYS A 53 -12.94 4.81 24.07
CA LYS A 53 -13.50 4.79 22.72
C LYS A 53 -13.02 5.98 21.89
N ASN A 54 -12.93 5.74 20.56
CA ASN A 54 -12.70 6.81 19.61
C ASN A 54 -14.03 7.26 19.02
N PHE A 55 -14.24 8.57 18.96
CA PHE A 55 -15.42 9.20 18.40
C PHE A 55 -15.04 10.09 17.23
N LYS A 56 -15.91 10.13 16.23
CA LYS A 56 -15.90 11.11 15.17
C LYS A 56 -16.97 12.14 15.47
N LEU A 57 -16.62 13.41 15.44
CA LEU A 57 -17.53 14.53 15.62
C LEU A 57 -17.47 15.43 14.40
N VAL A 58 -18.62 15.77 13.83
CA VAL A 58 -18.72 16.71 12.70
C VAL A 58 -19.45 17.94 13.20
N LEU A 59 -18.74 19.08 13.25
CA LEU A 59 -19.28 20.36 13.71
C LEU A 59 -18.94 21.43 12.68
N LYS A 60 -19.95 22.20 12.27
CA LYS A 60 -19.81 23.30 11.29
C LYS A 60 -19.09 22.90 10.00
N GLY A 61 -19.26 21.63 9.57
CA GLY A 61 -18.62 21.10 8.38
C GLY A 61 -17.19 20.55 8.59
N GLU A 62 -16.62 20.75 9.76
CA GLU A 62 -15.31 20.21 10.13
C GLU A 62 -15.43 18.87 10.84
N THR A 63 -14.47 17.97 10.58
CA THR A 63 -14.43 16.64 11.18
C THR A 63 -13.30 16.53 12.19
N PHE A 64 -13.68 16.21 13.42
CA PHE A 64 -12.77 15.96 14.54
C PHE A 64 -12.80 14.50 14.95
N TYR A 65 -11.66 13.99 15.40
CA TYR A 65 -11.53 12.64 15.96
C TYR A 65 -11.00 12.76 17.38
N PHE A 66 -11.74 12.18 18.34
CA PHE A 66 -11.38 12.16 19.74
C PHE A 66 -11.19 10.76 20.25
N LYS A 67 -10.17 10.57 21.08
CA LYS A 67 -10.12 9.45 22.00
C LYS A 67 -10.71 9.94 23.32
N CYS A 68 -11.80 9.31 23.76
CA CYS A 68 -12.42 9.57 25.05
C CYS A 68 -12.18 8.38 25.96
N LEU A 69 -11.67 8.65 27.17
CA LEU A 69 -11.60 7.72 28.27
C LEU A 69 -12.65 8.14 29.29
N MET A 70 -13.59 7.26 29.56
CA MET A 70 -14.67 7.46 30.52
C MET A 70 -14.44 6.53 31.70
N PHE A 71 -14.51 7.04 32.91
CA PHE A 71 -14.39 6.24 34.12
C PHE A 71 -15.36 6.70 35.21
N PRO A 72 -15.88 5.77 36.04
CA PRO A 72 -16.81 6.12 37.10
C PRO A 72 -16.07 6.83 38.22
N TYR A 73 -16.68 7.88 38.75
CA TYR A 73 -16.17 8.61 39.89
C TYR A 73 -17.33 9.23 40.70
N ASP A 74 -17.52 8.79 41.95
CA ASP A 74 -18.49 9.31 42.89
C ASP A 74 -19.92 9.52 42.29
N GLY A 75 -20.45 8.47 41.67
CA GLY A 75 -21.77 8.52 41.01
C GLY A 75 -21.83 9.33 39.71
N MET A 76 -20.70 9.81 39.24
CA MET A 76 -20.53 10.56 37.99
C MET A 76 -19.67 9.78 36.98
N VAL A 77 -19.60 10.30 35.77
CA VAL A 77 -18.63 9.81 34.78
C VAL A 77 -17.62 10.91 34.52
N LEU A 78 -16.37 10.66 34.82
CA LEU A 78 -15.27 11.52 34.40
C LEU A 78 -14.84 11.16 32.98
N CYS A 79 -14.79 12.16 32.09
CA CYS A 79 -14.42 12.00 30.68
C CYS A 79 -13.12 12.72 30.40
N GLN A 80 -12.10 11.98 29.98
CA GLN A 80 -10.86 12.57 29.49
C GLN A 80 -10.85 12.49 27.94
N TYR A 81 -10.79 13.63 27.31
CA TYR A 81 -10.74 13.76 25.84
C TYR A 81 -9.33 14.05 25.36
N ARG A 82 -8.93 13.37 24.31
CA ARG A 82 -7.70 13.68 23.56
C ARG A 82 -8.05 13.86 22.10
N ASP A 83 -7.69 15.01 21.55
CA ASP A 83 -7.77 15.21 20.11
C ASP A 83 -6.75 14.30 19.40
N ILE A 84 -7.24 13.48 18.50
CA ILE A 84 -6.45 12.59 17.65
C ILE A 84 -6.70 12.87 16.17
N THR A 85 -7.24 14.05 15.83
CA THR A 85 -7.66 14.41 14.47
C THR A 85 -6.49 14.36 13.49
N GLN A 86 -5.37 15.01 13.81
CA GLN A 86 -4.18 15.00 12.97
C GLN A 86 -3.67 13.57 12.75
N ARG A 87 -3.52 12.80 13.83
CA ARG A 87 -3.06 11.41 13.77
C ARG A 87 -4.01 10.53 12.93
N SER A 88 -5.32 10.70 13.11
CA SER A 88 -6.34 9.94 12.37
C SER A 88 -6.34 10.29 10.89
N ASN A 89 -6.18 11.58 10.55
CA ASN A 89 -6.09 12.02 9.16
C ASN A 89 -4.84 11.49 8.47
N VAL A 90 -3.67 11.60 9.09
CA VAL A 90 -2.42 11.04 8.55
C VAL A 90 -2.54 9.53 8.34
N LYS A 91 -3.09 8.80 9.32
CA LYS A 91 -3.31 7.36 9.19
C LYS A 91 -4.22 7.03 8.00
N ARG A 92 -5.34 7.74 7.86
CA ARG A 92 -6.28 7.54 6.74
C ARG A 92 -5.65 7.86 5.39
N GLN A 93 -4.87 8.95 5.31
CA GLN A 93 -4.14 9.30 4.08
C GLN A 93 -3.15 8.21 3.71
N LEU A 94 -2.40 7.68 4.68
CA LEU A 94 -1.47 6.59 4.47
C LEU A 94 -2.18 5.31 4.00
N GLU A 95 -3.29 4.94 4.65
CA GLU A 95 -4.10 3.78 4.25
C GLU A 95 -4.64 3.95 2.81
N GLN A 96 -5.17 5.14 2.49
CA GLN A 96 -5.65 5.44 1.15
C GLN A 96 -4.54 5.39 0.10
N ALA A 97 -3.39 5.98 0.39
CA ALA A 97 -2.22 5.93 -0.49
C ALA A 97 -1.76 4.48 -0.74
N ASN A 98 -1.70 3.66 0.32
CA ASN A 98 -1.33 2.25 0.21
C ASN A 98 -2.35 1.45 -0.63
N LEU A 99 -3.65 1.69 -0.46
CA LEU A 99 -4.68 1.05 -1.30
C LEU A 99 -4.54 1.44 -2.77
N THR A 100 -4.30 2.72 -3.04
CA THR A 100 -4.08 3.22 -4.40
C THR A 100 -2.83 2.60 -5.03
N LEU A 101 -1.71 2.55 -4.29
CA LEU A 101 -0.48 1.92 -4.76
C LEU A 101 -0.68 0.44 -5.08
N ARG A 102 -1.37 -0.31 -4.22
CA ARG A 102 -1.68 -1.73 -4.48
C ARG A 102 -2.55 -1.91 -5.73
N ALA A 103 -3.54 -1.05 -5.91
CA ALA A 103 -4.38 -1.09 -7.11
C ALA A 103 -3.57 -0.83 -8.39
N ILE A 104 -2.68 0.17 -8.37
CA ILE A 104 -1.78 0.47 -9.50
C ILE A 104 -0.84 -0.70 -9.76
N GLN A 105 -0.21 -1.27 -8.73
CA GLN A 105 0.68 -2.43 -8.86
C GLN A 105 -0.05 -3.62 -9.50
N LYS A 106 -1.29 -3.88 -9.10
CA LYS A 106 -2.11 -4.96 -9.67
C LYS A 106 -2.44 -4.73 -11.15
N VAL A 107 -2.88 -3.52 -11.52
CA VAL A 107 -3.22 -3.18 -12.91
C VAL A 107 -1.97 -3.20 -13.81
N ALA A 108 -0.86 -2.68 -13.31
CA ALA A 108 0.40 -2.65 -14.04
C ALA A 108 1.19 -3.98 -14.00
N GLN A 109 0.70 -4.97 -13.24
CA GLN A 109 1.36 -6.25 -13.00
C GLN A 109 2.81 -6.08 -12.49
N ILE A 110 3.00 -5.14 -11.55
CA ILE A 110 4.29 -4.80 -10.97
C ILE A 110 4.38 -5.36 -9.54
N GLY A 111 5.44 -6.13 -9.29
CA GLY A 111 5.87 -6.53 -7.96
C GLY A 111 7.14 -5.79 -7.54
N GLN A 112 7.36 -5.70 -6.23
CA GLN A 112 8.61 -5.28 -5.64
C GLN A 112 9.42 -6.53 -5.26
N TRP A 113 10.74 -6.43 -5.33
CA TRP A 113 11.61 -7.48 -4.84
C TRP A 113 12.74 -6.89 -4.00
N THR A 114 13.22 -7.69 -3.06
CA THR A 114 14.44 -7.42 -2.31
C THR A 114 15.34 -8.65 -2.36
N TYR A 115 16.63 -8.43 -2.47
CA TYR A 115 17.63 -9.49 -2.47
C TYR A 115 18.68 -9.23 -1.40
N ASN A 116 18.90 -10.20 -0.55
CA ASN A 116 19.93 -10.16 0.46
C ASN A 116 21.13 -11.00 -0.01
N THR A 117 22.28 -10.34 -0.22
CA THR A 117 23.47 -11.01 -0.78
C THR A 117 24.10 -12.05 0.14
N LYS A 118 23.86 -12.00 1.46
CA LYS A 118 24.35 -13.00 2.41
C LYS A 118 23.48 -14.23 2.49
N GLN A 119 22.16 -14.03 2.45
CA GLN A 119 21.20 -15.11 2.52
C GLN A 119 20.95 -15.78 1.16
N ASN A 120 21.29 -15.08 0.09
CA ASN A 120 21.07 -15.52 -1.30
C ASN A 120 19.59 -15.78 -1.61
N ILE A 121 18.70 -14.93 -1.04
CA ILE A 121 17.25 -15.07 -1.12
C ILE A 121 16.64 -13.82 -1.74
N PHE A 122 15.80 -14.03 -2.74
CA PHE A 122 14.84 -13.04 -3.21
C PHE A 122 13.55 -13.08 -2.40
N HIS A 123 13.13 -11.92 -1.93
CA HIS A 123 11.80 -11.72 -1.36
C HIS A 123 10.95 -10.97 -2.38
N TYR A 124 9.79 -11.50 -2.70
CA TYR A 124 8.83 -10.85 -3.59
C TYR A 124 7.65 -10.31 -2.82
N LEU A 125 7.26 -9.08 -3.16
CA LEU A 125 6.07 -8.42 -2.61
C LEU A 125 5.26 -7.82 -3.76
N GLY A 126 3.96 -8.08 -3.79
CA GLY A 126 3.05 -7.50 -4.77
C GLY A 126 2.60 -8.49 -5.83
N TYR A 127 1.89 -7.97 -6.84
CA TYR A 127 1.17 -8.77 -7.82
C TYR A 127 1.83 -8.70 -9.20
N THR A 128 2.56 -9.73 -9.58
CA THR A 128 3.07 -9.88 -10.96
C THR A 128 2.14 -10.73 -11.84
N GLY A 129 1.10 -11.28 -11.28
CA GLY A 129 0.20 -12.22 -11.97
C GLY A 129 0.79 -13.61 -12.22
N VAL A 130 2.09 -13.79 -11.98
CA VAL A 130 2.83 -15.00 -12.36
C VAL A 130 3.60 -15.61 -11.21
N LEU A 131 4.30 -14.80 -10.41
CA LEU A 131 5.22 -15.28 -9.38
C LEU A 131 4.63 -15.25 -7.96
N CYS A 132 3.66 -14.40 -7.70
CA CYS A 132 3.07 -14.24 -6.36
C CYS A 132 1.60 -13.83 -6.45
N GLU A 133 0.70 -14.65 -5.92
CA GLU A 133 -0.62 -14.22 -5.50
C GLU A 133 -0.49 -13.66 -4.08
N GLU A 134 -0.59 -12.33 -3.91
CA GLU A 134 -0.75 -11.58 -2.64
C GLU A 134 0.19 -11.88 -1.45
N ASN A 135 1.09 -12.86 -1.52
CA ASN A 135 1.98 -13.27 -0.44
C ASN A 135 3.45 -12.99 -0.74
N VAL A 136 4.20 -12.66 0.31
CA VAL A 136 5.67 -12.59 0.27
C VAL A 136 6.22 -13.99 0.02
N GLN A 137 6.85 -14.22 -1.12
CA GLN A 137 7.57 -15.46 -1.39
C GLN A 137 9.07 -15.25 -1.21
N ASN A 138 9.70 -16.20 -0.53
CA ASN A 138 11.14 -16.27 -0.37
C ASN A 138 11.65 -17.35 -1.30
N LEU A 139 12.44 -16.98 -2.29
CA LEU A 139 12.99 -17.91 -3.26
C LEU A 139 14.51 -17.79 -3.30
N ALA A 140 15.23 -18.90 -3.13
CA ALA A 140 16.66 -18.92 -3.36
C ALA A 140 16.95 -18.55 -4.84
N ILE A 141 18.02 -17.80 -5.09
CA ILE A 141 18.34 -17.32 -6.44
C ILE A 141 18.52 -18.46 -7.42
N GLU A 142 19.08 -19.58 -6.98
CA GLU A 142 19.29 -20.76 -7.82
C GLU A 142 17.96 -21.31 -8.34
N LYS A 143 16.96 -21.41 -7.46
CA LYS A 143 15.60 -21.85 -7.82
C LYS A 143 14.90 -20.86 -8.75
N TYR A 144 15.18 -19.58 -8.58
CA TYR A 144 14.64 -18.57 -9.48
C TYR A 144 15.25 -18.69 -10.87
N VAL A 145 16.57 -18.88 -10.96
CA VAL A 145 17.28 -19.06 -12.23
C VAL A 145 16.80 -20.31 -12.98
N GLU A 146 16.41 -21.37 -12.26
CA GLU A 146 15.83 -22.57 -12.89
C GLU A 146 14.53 -22.27 -13.66
N LEU A 147 13.75 -21.30 -13.19
CA LEU A 147 12.52 -20.84 -13.87
C LEU A 147 12.81 -20.04 -15.13
N ILE A 148 14.01 -19.43 -15.23
CA ILE A 148 14.40 -18.64 -16.41
C ILE A 148 14.69 -19.57 -17.58
N VAL A 149 14.20 -19.18 -18.76
CA VAL A 149 14.48 -19.89 -20.01
C VAL A 149 16.01 -19.91 -20.24
N GLU A 150 16.54 -21.05 -20.67
CA GLU A 150 17.98 -21.32 -20.65
C GLU A 150 18.82 -20.25 -21.37
N GLU A 151 18.34 -19.76 -22.50
CA GLU A 151 19.02 -18.72 -23.29
C GLU A 151 19.16 -17.38 -22.55
N ASP A 152 18.27 -17.09 -21.59
CA ASP A 152 18.23 -15.81 -20.86
C ASP A 152 19.00 -15.86 -19.53
N ARG A 153 19.37 -17.05 -19.04
CA ARG A 153 20.01 -17.26 -17.73
C ARG A 153 21.34 -16.53 -17.61
N GLN A 154 22.18 -16.58 -18.64
CA GLN A 154 23.49 -15.95 -18.61
C GLN A 154 23.36 -14.42 -18.46
N SER A 155 22.50 -13.79 -19.25
CA SER A 155 22.26 -12.35 -19.20
C SER A 155 21.67 -11.92 -17.84
N PHE A 156 20.78 -12.72 -17.27
CA PHE A 156 20.22 -12.46 -15.95
C PHE A 156 21.30 -12.55 -14.86
N MET A 157 22.12 -13.57 -14.86
CA MET A 157 23.20 -13.73 -13.88
C MET A 157 24.26 -12.63 -13.98
N GLU A 158 24.56 -12.16 -15.18
CA GLU A 158 25.46 -11.03 -15.37
C GLU A 158 24.88 -9.74 -14.80
N TRP A 159 23.60 -9.49 -15.05
CA TRP A 159 22.87 -8.36 -14.45
C TRP A 159 22.90 -8.42 -12.90
N CYS A 160 22.68 -9.59 -12.30
CA CYS A 160 22.80 -9.78 -10.86
C CYS A 160 24.20 -9.41 -10.35
N ARG A 161 25.26 -9.91 -10.99
CA ARG A 161 26.65 -9.63 -10.59
C ARG A 161 27.00 -8.14 -10.64
N VAL A 162 26.50 -7.42 -11.65
CA VAL A 162 26.68 -5.96 -11.74
C VAL A 162 26.03 -5.28 -10.56
N ASN A 163 24.76 -5.64 -10.24
CA ASN A 163 24.01 -5.03 -9.13
C ASN A 163 24.58 -5.39 -7.74
N GLU A 164 25.27 -6.52 -7.60
CA GLU A 164 25.98 -6.85 -6.37
C GLU A 164 27.20 -5.94 -6.14
N LYS A 165 27.87 -5.51 -7.21
CA LYS A 165 29.05 -4.65 -7.12
C LYS A 165 28.68 -3.18 -6.98
N GLU A 166 27.76 -2.70 -7.79
CA GLU A 166 27.34 -1.31 -7.84
C GLU A 166 25.86 -1.19 -8.17
N LEU A 167 25.23 -0.06 -7.84
CA LEU A 167 23.85 0.20 -8.20
C LEU A 167 23.76 0.43 -9.71
N ASN A 168 23.16 -0.51 -10.42
CA ASN A 168 22.81 -0.37 -11.83
C ASN A 168 21.29 -0.25 -11.98
N MET A 169 20.83 0.91 -12.44
CA MET A 169 19.42 1.20 -12.67
C MET A 169 18.91 0.76 -14.06
N GLU A 170 19.74 0.11 -14.85
CA GLU A 170 19.30 -0.43 -16.15
C GLU A 170 18.39 -1.65 -15.93
N SER A 171 17.27 -1.65 -16.65
CA SER A 171 16.36 -2.79 -16.65
C SER A 171 16.79 -3.85 -17.66
N ILE A 172 16.58 -5.11 -17.30
CA ILE A 172 16.65 -6.21 -18.27
C ILE A 172 15.28 -6.87 -18.45
N SER A 173 15.07 -7.45 -19.60
CA SER A 173 13.91 -8.31 -19.88
C SER A 173 14.37 -9.74 -20.16
N TYR A 174 13.66 -10.70 -19.61
CA TYR A 174 13.96 -12.11 -19.73
C TYR A 174 12.67 -12.94 -19.68
N ARG A 175 12.74 -14.21 -20.06
CA ARG A 175 11.61 -15.12 -20.10
C ARG A 175 11.68 -16.09 -18.93
N VAL A 176 10.54 -16.30 -18.26
CA VAL A 176 10.39 -17.36 -17.25
C VAL A 176 9.38 -18.40 -17.75
N ARG A 177 9.61 -19.66 -17.39
CA ARG A 177 8.72 -20.77 -17.71
C ARG A 177 8.05 -21.25 -16.42
N LEU A 178 6.72 -21.14 -16.36
CA LEU A 178 5.91 -21.56 -15.23
C LEU A 178 4.73 -22.39 -15.76
N ASN A 179 4.51 -23.56 -15.18
CA ASN A 179 3.43 -24.46 -15.56
C ASN A 179 3.36 -24.77 -17.08
N GLY A 180 4.50 -24.76 -17.78
CA GLY A 180 4.58 -24.96 -19.21
C GLY A 180 4.39 -23.72 -20.07
N GLU A 181 3.97 -22.61 -19.50
CA GLU A 181 3.80 -21.33 -20.20
C GLU A 181 5.01 -20.41 -20.05
N ILE A 182 5.25 -19.55 -21.05
CA ILE A 182 6.35 -18.59 -21.07
C ILE A 182 5.79 -17.20 -20.81
N PHE A 183 6.37 -16.54 -19.79
CA PHE A 183 6.07 -15.16 -19.42
C PHE A 183 7.29 -14.27 -19.63
N TYR A 184 7.05 -13.07 -20.12
CA TYR A 184 8.10 -12.04 -20.29
C TYR A 184 8.13 -11.17 -19.07
N MET A 185 9.28 -11.13 -18.40
CA MET A 185 9.50 -10.35 -17.20
C MET A 185 10.49 -9.22 -17.48
N ARG A 186 10.29 -8.07 -16.85
CA ARG A 186 11.25 -6.97 -16.80
C ARG A 186 11.61 -6.72 -15.35
N ILE A 187 12.91 -6.64 -15.05
CA ILE A 187 13.41 -6.35 -13.70
C ILE A 187 14.32 -5.13 -13.73
N GLN A 188 14.27 -4.33 -12.66
CA GLN A 188 15.13 -3.17 -12.47
C GLN A 188 15.45 -3.00 -11.00
N THR A 189 16.68 -2.55 -10.69
CA THR A 189 17.13 -2.16 -9.35
C THR A 189 16.96 -0.66 -9.17
N TYR A 190 16.55 -0.22 -7.96
CA TYR A 190 16.49 1.21 -7.62
C TYR A 190 17.22 1.54 -6.31
N LEU A 191 17.56 0.56 -5.48
CA LEU A 191 18.24 0.76 -4.21
C LEU A 191 19.27 -0.34 -3.95
N ARG A 192 20.43 0.05 -3.41
CA ARG A 192 21.45 -0.86 -2.90
C ARG A 192 22.01 -0.29 -1.61
N GLU A 193 21.78 -0.96 -0.51
CA GLU A 193 22.21 -0.52 0.81
C GLU A 193 23.16 -1.53 1.45
N GLN A 194 24.25 -1.04 2.02
CA GLN A 194 25.15 -1.88 2.80
C GLN A 194 24.64 -2.05 4.21
N ARG A 195 24.63 -3.27 4.69
CA ARG A 195 24.29 -3.62 6.06
C ARG A 195 25.50 -3.54 6.98
N SER A 196 25.27 -3.52 8.29
CA SER A 196 26.31 -3.49 9.32
C SER A 196 27.23 -4.73 9.30
N ASP A 197 26.78 -5.84 8.73
CA ASP A 197 27.56 -7.08 8.60
C ASP A 197 28.34 -7.17 7.28
N GLY A 198 28.38 -6.09 6.49
CA GLY A 198 29.08 -6.00 5.21
C GLY A 198 28.31 -6.56 4.01
N SER A 199 27.15 -7.20 4.23
CA SER A 199 26.28 -7.65 3.16
C SER A 199 25.50 -6.48 2.55
N PHE A 200 24.81 -6.74 1.41
CA PHE A 200 23.98 -5.74 0.76
C PHE A 200 22.52 -6.19 0.72
N ASN A 201 21.61 -5.25 0.92
CA ASN A 201 20.24 -5.33 0.48
C ASN A 201 20.11 -4.59 -0.83
N ILE A 202 19.59 -5.28 -1.82
CA ILE A 202 19.33 -4.76 -3.17
C ILE A 202 17.82 -4.80 -3.35
N GLU A 203 17.23 -3.71 -3.78
CA GLU A 203 15.79 -3.59 -3.97
C GLU A 203 15.46 -3.11 -5.38
N GLY A 204 14.34 -3.59 -5.88
CA GLY A 204 13.90 -3.25 -7.21
C GLY A 204 12.43 -3.54 -7.45
N TYR A 205 12.02 -3.38 -8.68
CA TYR A 205 10.71 -3.83 -9.13
C TYR A 205 10.86 -4.85 -10.27
N ILE A 206 9.85 -5.69 -10.39
CA ILE A 206 9.69 -6.68 -11.44
C ILE A 206 8.30 -6.51 -12.04
N GLN A 207 8.20 -6.55 -13.34
CA GLN A 207 6.96 -6.38 -14.10
C GLN A 207 6.75 -7.57 -15.04
N ASN A 208 5.53 -8.08 -15.07
CA ASN A 208 5.10 -8.97 -16.14
C ASN A 208 4.74 -8.11 -17.37
N ILE A 209 5.47 -8.29 -18.45
CA ILE A 209 5.30 -7.54 -19.70
C ILE A 209 4.78 -8.43 -20.84
N THR A 210 4.23 -9.60 -20.52
CA THR A 210 3.79 -10.59 -21.53
C THR A 210 2.77 -10.00 -22.49
N ASP A 211 1.73 -9.33 -21.99
CA ASP A 211 0.72 -8.69 -22.82
C ASP A 211 1.29 -7.54 -23.68
N ILE A 212 2.29 -6.84 -23.16
CA ILE A 212 2.98 -5.77 -23.89
C ILE A 212 3.77 -6.35 -25.06
N GLN A 213 4.49 -7.47 -24.83
CA GLN A 213 5.26 -8.14 -25.86
C GLN A 213 4.37 -8.79 -26.94
N HIS A 214 3.26 -9.40 -26.56
CA HIS A 214 2.32 -9.97 -27.51
C HIS A 214 1.75 -8.85 -28.42
N ARG A 215 1.26 -7.77 -27.85
CA ARG A 215 0.75 -6.61 -28.64
C ARG A 215 1.81 -6.02 -29.55
N ARG A 216 3.05 -5.92 -29.09
CA ARG A 216 4.16 -5.41 -29.93
C ARG A 216 4.46 -6.35 -31.11
N ASN A 217 4.44 -7.64 -30.88
CA ASN A 217 4.63 -8.65 -31.93
C ASN A 217 3.50 -8.61 -32.95
N ASP A 218 2.24 -8.47 -32.50
CA ASP A 218 1.07 -8.34 -33.39
C ASP A 218 1.18 -7.11 -34.29
N ILE A 219 1.55 -5.95 -33.70
CA ILE A 219 1.76 -4.71 -34.45
C ILE A 219 2.88 -4.89 -35.49
N ASN A 220 4.00 -5.51 -35.12
CA ASN A 220 5.09 -5.75 -36.03
C ASN A 220 4.67 -6.68 -37.18
N THR A 221 3.94 -7.75 -36.88
CA THR A 221 3.41 -8.69 -37.88
C THR A 221 2.47 -7.98 -38.86
N LEU A 222 1.55 -7.17 -38.37
CA LEU A 222 0.64 -6.38 -39.18
C LEU A 222 1.39 -5.36 -40.04
N THR A 223 2.40 -4.69 -39.47
CA THR A 223 3.24 -3.72 -40.20
C THR A 223 3.99 -4.42 -41.35
N HIS A 224 4.59 -5.58 -41.10
CA HIS A 224 5.24 -6.36 -42.14
C HIS A 224 4.27 -6.82 -43.23
N ALA A 225 3.08 -7.30 -42.86
CA ALA A 225 2.06 -7.71 -43.83
C ALA A 225 1.62 -6.53 -44.72
N ILE A 226 1.41 -5.34 -44.14
CA ILE A 226 1.04 -4.12 -44.87
C ILE A 226 2.16 -3.70 -45.82
N ASN A 227 3.41 -3.71 -45.39
CA ASN A 227 4.55 -3.34 -46.22
C ASN A 227 4.72 -4.31 -47.39
N ASN A 228 4.62 -5.62 -47.13
CA ASN A 228 4.69 -6.63 -48.19
C ASN A 228 3.53 -6.51 -49.20
N ALA A 229 2.32 -6.18 -48.72
CA ALA A 229 1.18 -5.93 -49.59
C ALA A 229 1.40 -4.71 -50.48
N LYS A 230 2.02 -3.64 -49.99
CA LYS A 230 2.39 -2.45 -50.80
C LYS A 230 3.44 -2.75 -51.87
N GLU A 231 4.44 -3.55 -51.53
CA GLU A 231 5.45 -4.00 -52.50
C GLU A 231 4.83 -4.88 -53.60
N SER A 232 3.92 -5.78 -53.22
CA SER A 232 3.19 -6.61 -54.19
C SER A 232 2.29 -5.80 -55.14
N ILE A 233 1.67 -4.71 -54.68
CA ILE A 233 0.85 -3.80 -55.49
C ILE A 233 1.72 -3.00 -56.47
N PHE A 234 2.94 -2.63 -56.11
CA PHE A 234 3.88 -1.96 -57.01
C PHE A 234 4.51 -2.90 -58.05
N ALA A 235 4.67 -4.18 -57.73
CA ALA A 235 5.20 -5.19 -58.69
C ALA A 235 4.19 -5.64 -59.75
N ALA A 236 2.92 -5.40 -59.57
CA ALA A 236 1.81 -5.75 -60.47
C ALA A 236 1.40 -4.63 -61.43
N LYS A 237 2.27 -3.68 -61.77
CA LYS A 237 1.99 -2.69 -62.86
C LYS A 237 2.14 -3.40 -64.21
N PRO A 238 1.08 -3.45 -65.03
CA PRO A 238 1.23 -3.88 -66.40
C PRO A 238 1.95 -2.79 -67.17
N ASP A 239 2.79 -3.21 -68.15
CA ASP A 239 3.45 -2.39 -69.14
C ASP A 239 2.46 -1.52 -69.95
#